data_e1ce74d9295d8917bfa8bfa3f1231e04
#
_entry.id   e1ce74d9295d8917bfa8bfa3f1231e04
#
_cell.length_a   1.000
_cell.length_b   1.000
_cell.length_c   1.000
_cell.angle_alpha   90.00
_cell.angle_beta   90.00
_cell.angle_gamma   90.00
#
_symmetry.space_group_name_H-M   'P 1'
#
loop_
_entity.id
_entity.type
_entity.pdbx_description
1 polymer ?
#
loop_
_entity_poly.entity_id
_entity_poly.type
_entity_poly.pdbx_seq_one_letter_code
_entity_poly.pdbx_strand_id
1 'polypeptide(L)'
;MLVFNIITSSKQKKIVALAFTFAWLALGSILSYGSYLILSEQFYLLRPRYEYGLGVFSSIVLVVSLGITNRNKIINVLKSVFSSLLVFYFLAFSFIYVSNLKQQNNTFEVQSAMLGNSLNKYLNDKNNVVNINRFVANSPIYENATSVYPMISSLIMPNTNVSWDMTMRFNAITKFNVDFKPFDATTVNSEYKQLETTKMYDVYTKDNELFVVMK
;
A
#
# COMPACT_ATOMS: atom_id res chain seq x y z
N MET A 1 -24.99 -3.50 15.99
CA MET A 1 -24.71 -3.91 17.37
C MET A 1 -25.03 -2.83 18.39
N LEU A 2 -24.42 -1.64 18.30
CA LEU A 2 -24.71 -0.48 19.19
C LEU A 2 -26.20 -0.09 19.17
N VAL A 3 -26.78 0.04 17.98
CA VAL A 3 -28.21 0.33 17.76
C VAL A 3 -29.10 -0.72 18.42
N PHE A 4 -28.78 -2.00 18.26
CA PHE A 4 -29.53 -3.10 18.87
C PHE A 4 -29.50 -3.05 20.40
N ASN A 5 -28.33 -2.72 20.99
CA ASN A 5 -28.22 -2.56 22.44
C ASN A 5 -29.07 -1.41 22.97
N ILE A 6 -29.14 -0.27 22.26
CA ILE A 6 -29.97 0.86 22.64
C ILE A 6 -31.45 0.49 22.61
N ILE A 7 -31.89 -0.22 21.57
CA ILE A 7 -33.27 -0.69 21.43
C ILE A 7 -33.67 -1.64 22.60
N THR A 8 -32.74 -2.49 23.02
CA THR A 8 -33.02 -3.50 24.03
C THR A 8 -32.82 -3.06 25.49
N SER A 9 -31.95 -2.06 25.74
CA SER A 9 -31.60 -1.64 27.11
C SER A 9 -32.25 -0.33 27.56
N SER A 10 -32.57 0.59 26.66
CA SER A 10 -33.19 1.87 27.03
C SER A 10 -34.68 1.75 27.35
N LYS A 11 -35.08 2.12 28.55
CA LYS A 11 -36.49 2.17 28.97
C LYS A 11 -37.19 3.47 28.57
N GLN A 12 -36.46 4.55 28.33
CA GLN A 12 -37.02 5.88 28.03
C GLN A 12 -36.43 6.47 26.74
N LYS A 13 -37.30 7.09 25.92
CA LYS A 13 -36.96 7.88 24.71
C LYS A 13 -36.04 7.14 23.71
N LYS A 14 -36.39 5.88 23.39
CA LYS A 14 -35.61 5.05 22.45
C LYS A 14 -35.30 5.73 21.12
N ILE A 15 -36.26 6.50 20.58
CA ILE A 15 -36.10 7.22 19.33
C ILE A 15 -35.01 8.30 19.44
N VAL A 16 -34.99 9.04 20.55
CA VAL A 16 -33.99 10.07 20.80
C VAL A 16 -32.59 9.46 20.95
N ALA A 17 -32.49 8.36 21.70
CA ALA A 17 -31.21 7.65 21.86
C ALA A 17 -30.68 7.08 20.54
N LEU A 18 -31.57 6.53 19.70
CA LEU A 18 -31.24 6.06 18.37
C LEU A 18 -30.75 7.22 17.47
N ALA A 19 -31.50 8.31 17.41
CA ALA A 19 -31.14 9.48 16.60
C ALA A 19 -29.78 10.05 17.02
N PHE A 20 -29.52 10.14 18.32
CA PHE A 20 -28.24 10.62 18.84
C PHE A 20 -27.09 9.68 18.50
N THR A 21 -27.30 8.38 18.55
CA THR A 21 -26.30 7.38 18.18
C THR A 21 -25.97 7.46 16.68
N PHE A 22 -26.97 7.56 15.83
CA PHE A 22 -26.74 7.74 14.40
C PHE A 22 -26.03 9.06 14.08
N ALA A 23 -26.44 10.15 14.72
CA ALA A 23 -25.76 11.44 14.56
C ALA A 23 -24.30 11.38 15.02
N TRP A 24 -24.02 10.72 16.15
CA TRP A 24 -22.68 10.53 16.65
C TRP A 24 -21.82 9.66 15.74
N LEU A 25 -22.36 8.55 15.24
CA LEU A 25 -21.66 7.68 14.29
C LEU A 25 -21.38 8.41 12.96
N ALA A 26 -22.34 9.15 12.45
CA ALA A 26 -22.17 9.92 11.22
C ALA A 26 -21.13 11.02 11.40
N LEU A 27 -21.24 11.81 12.48
CA LEU A 27 -20.29 12.88 12.78
C LEU A 27 -18.87 12.33 13.02
N GLY A 28 -18.76 11.25 13.79
CA GLY A 28 -17.49 10.60 14.07
C GLY A 28 -16.85 10.01 12.80
N SER A 29 -17.66 9.43 11.89
CA SER A 29 -17.17 8.98 10.59
C SER A 29 -16.65 10.15 9.76
N ILE A 30 -17.42 11.24 9.65
CA ILE A 30 -17.02 12.44 8.91
C ILE A 30 -15.71 13.01 9.49
N LEU A 31 -15.64 13.18 10.80
CA LEU A 31 -14.44 13.71 11.46
C LEU A 31 -13.23 12.78 11.33
N SER A 32 -13.43 11.48 11.33
CA SER A 32 -12.34 10.51 11.17
C SER A 32 -11.78 10.46 9.75
N TYR A 33 -12.56 10.87 8.75
CA TYR A 33 -12.06 11.11 7.40
C TYR A 33 -11.16 12.36 7.32
N GLY A 34 -11.29 13.34 8.20
CA GLY A 34 -10.36 14.46 8.39
C GLY A 34 -9.85 15.09 7.09
N SER A 35 -8.59 14.84 6.78
CA SER A 35 -7.91 15.37 5.59
C SER A 35 -8.49 14.89 4.26
N TYR A 36 -9.22 13.76 4.22
CA TYR A 36 -9.87 13.28 2.99
C TYR A 36 -10.96 14.19 2.47
N LEU A 37 -11.60 14.94 3.34
CA LEU A 37 -12.63 15.91 2.91
C LEU A 37 -12.04 17.08 2.11
N ILE A 38 -10.72 17.25 2.18
CA ILE A 38 -10.00 18.41 1.62
C ILE A 38 -9.10 17.98 0.46
N LEU A 39 -8.59 16.74 0.47
CA LEU A 39 -7.64 16.23 -0.52
C LEU A 39 -8.36 15.55 -1.70
N SER A 40 -7.79 15.66 -2.91
CA SER A 40 -8.31 14.99 -4.09
C SER A 40 -8.16 13.46 -4.01
N GLU A 41 -9.03 12.72 -4.68
CA GLU A 41 -9.08 11.24 -4.69
C GLU A 41 -7.73 10.57 -4.95
N GLN A 42 -6.89 11.15 -5.79
CA GLN A 42 -5.59 10.59 -6.14
C GLN A 42 -4.61 10.49 -4.96
N PHE A 43 -4.78 11.29 -3.91
CA PHE A 43 -3.87 11.30 -2.77
C PHE A 43 -4.13 10.17 -1.77
N TYR A 44 -5.36 9.71 -1.61
CA TYR A 44 -5.69 8.72 -0.58
C TYR A 44 -5.65 7.28 -1.08
N LEU A 45 -5.95 7.02 -2.35
CA LEU A 45 -5.82 5.69 -2.95
C LEU A 45 -4.39 5.12 -2.86
N LEU A 46 -3.39 6.00 -2.79
CA LEU A 46 -1.97 5.61 -2.78
C LEU A 46 -1.32 5.65 -1.39
N ARG A 47 -2.03 6.10 -0.34
CA ARG A 47 -1.40 6.36 0.97
C ARG A 47 -2.29 5.95 2.15
N PRO A 48 -2.29 4.66 2.54
CA PRO A 48 -3.10 4.10 3.63
C PRO A 48 -2.95 4.83 4.97
N ARG A 49 -1.84 5.54 5.18
CA ARG A 49 -1.59 6.32 6.40
C ARG A 49 -2.66 7.37 6.71
N TYR A 50 -3.40 7.83 5.71
CA TYR A 50 -4.50 8.78 5.93
C TYR A 50 -5.76 8.13 6.48
N GLU A 51 -5.85 6.80 6.48
CA GLU A 51 -7.00 6.03 6.99
C GLU A 51 -6.91 5.71 8.48
N TYR A 52 -5.84 6.09 9.17
CA TYR A 52 -5.68 5.81 10.60
C TYR A 52 -6.83 6.36 11.45
N GLY A 53 -7.36 7.55 11.13
CA GLY A 53 -8.48 8.13 11.84
C GLY A 53 -9.72 7.24 11.82
N LEU A 54 -10.06 6.69 10.66
CA LEU A 54 -11.18 5.77 10.50
C LEU A 54 -10.93 4.44 11.23
N GLY A 55 -9.71 3.93 11.21
CA GLY A 55 -9.31 2.73 11.95
C GLY A 55 -9.46 2.91 13.45
N VAL A 56 -8.99 4.02 14.01
CA VAL A 56 -9.12 4.36 15.43
C VAL A 56 -10.59 4.52 15.81
N PHE A 57 -11.37 5.27 15.03
CA PHE A 57 -12.80 5.45 15.28
C PHE A 57 -13.56 4.11 15.27
N SER A 58 -13.31 3.26 14.27
CA SER A 58 -13.91 1.92 14.17
C SER A 58 -13.55 1.04 15.37
N SER A 59 -12.31 1.12 15.84
CA SER A 59 -11.85 0.39 17.03
C SER A 59 -12.56 0.86 18.30
N ILE A 60 -12.74 2.17 18.47
CA ILE A 60 -13.50 2.74 19.61
C ILE A 60 -14.94 2.26 19.57
N VAL A 61 -15.61 2.32 18.41
CA VAL A 61 -16.98 1.82 18.23
C VAL A 61 -17.10 0.35 18.59
N LEU A 62 -16.11 -0.46 18.18
CA LEU A 62 -16.08 -1.89 18.51
C LEU A 62 -15.94 -2.12 20.00
N VAL A 63 -14.98 -1.48 20.66
CA VAL A 63 -14.73 -1.62 22.11
C VAL A 63 -15.97 -1.19 22.93
N VAL A 64 -16.55 -0.03 22.61
CA VAL A 64 -17.79 0.45 23.26
C VAL A 64 -18.94 -0.54 23.03
N SER A 65 -19.09 -1.07 21.81
CA SER A 65 -20.14 -2.06 21.50
C SER A 65 -19.98 -3.35 22.30
N LEU A 66 -18.75 -3.79 22.54
CA LEU A 66 -18.45 -4.98 23.35
C LEU A 66 -18.71 -4.75 24.85
N GLY A 67 -18.38 -3.56 25.36
CA GLY A 67 -18.56 -3.21 26.77
C GLY A 67 -20.02 -3.17 27.23
N ILE A 68 -20.98 -3.01 26.30
CA ILE A 68 -22.39 -2.98 26.64
C ILE A 68 -22.93 -4.41 26.77
N THR A 69 -23.21 -4.84 27.98
CA THR A 69 -23.84 -6.17 28.25
C THR A 69 -25.33 -6.13 27.99
N ASN A 70 -25.86 -7.21 27.39
CA ASN A 70 -27.29 -7.41 27.16
C ASN A 70 -27.84 -8.42 28.20
N ARG A 71 -29.11 -8.26 28.56
CA ARG A 71 -29.81 -9.26 29.43
C ARG A 71 -29.89 -10.65 28.78
N ASN A 72 -29.92 -10.72 27.47
CA ASN A 72 -29.97 -11.99 26.74
C ASN A 72 -28.54 -12.55 26.54
N LYS A 73 -28.29 -13.70 27.17
CA LYS A 73 -26.99 -14.41 27.08
C LYS A 73 -26.62 -14.79 25.65
N ILE A 74 -27.58 -15.20 24.83
CA ILE A 74 -27.35 -15.61 23.44
C ILE A 74 -26.76 -14.41 22.65
N ILE A 75 -27.32 -13.23 22.84
CA ILE A 75 -26.84 -12.01 22.15
C ILE A 75 -25.40 -11.69 22.58
N ASN A 76 -25.06 -11.83 23.84
CA ASN A 76 -23.71 -11.61 24.31
C ASN A 76 -22.72 -12.62 23.72
N VAL A 77 -23.09 -13.88 23.61
CA VAL A 77 -22.26 -14.91 22.96
C VAL A 77 -22.08 -14.61 21.48
N LEU A 78 -23.15 -14.29 20.73
CA LEU A 78 -23.08 -13.92 19.33
C LEU A 78 -22.18 -12.70 19.11
N LYS A 79 -22.27 -11.69 19.98
CA LYS A 79 -21.38 -10.51 19.96
C LYS A 79 -19.92 -10.92 20.11
N SER A 80 -19.63 -11.74 21.10
CA SER A 80 -18.26 -12.19 21.37
C SER A 80 -17.70 -12.99 20.18
N VAL A 81 -18.46 -13.94 19.65
CA VAL A 81 -18.04 -14.73 18.49
C VAL A 81 -17.78 -13.85 17.27
N PHE A 82 -18.74 -12.96 16.94
CA PHE A 82 -18.58 -12.07 15.80
C PHE A 82 -17.35 -11.15 15.94
N SER A 83 -17.15 -10.59 17.13
CA SER A 83 -16.01 -9.72 17.38
C SER A 83 -14.68 -10.47 17.33
N SER A 84 -14.65 -11.70 17.85
CA SER A 84 -13.45 -12.56 17.77
C SER A 84 -13.10 -12.91 16.33
N LEU A 85 -14.09 -13.25 15.50
CA LEU A 85 -13.90 -13.50 14.08
C LEU A 85 -13.39 -12.25 13.34
N LEU A 86 -13.93 -11.09 13.67
CA LEU A 86 -13.53 -9.82 13.06
C LEU A 86 -12.09 -9.46 13.43
N VAL A 87 -11.72 -9.58 14.71
CA VAL A 87 -10.35 -9.37 15.18
C VAL A 87 -9.38 -10.35 14.52
N PHE A 88 -9.76 -11.64 14.45
CA PHE A 88 -8.95 -12.65 13.76
C PHE A 88 -8.73 -12.31 12.29
N TYR A 89 -9.79 -11.89 11.59
CA TYR A 89 -9.68 -11.46 10.19
C TYR A 89 -8.72 -10.28 10.01
N PHE A 90 -8.83 -9.25 10.85
CA PHE A 90 -7.94 -8.11 10.79
C PHE A 90 -6.48 -8.47 11.11
N LEU A 91 -6.24 -9.33 12.07
CA LEU A 91 -4.89 -9.81 12.39
C LEU A 91 -4.30 -10.61 11.22
N ALA A 92 -5.07 -11.53 10.64
CA ALA A 92 -4.64 -12.32 9.49
C ALA A 92 -4.32 -11.41 8.28
N PHE A 93 -5.21 -10.45 7.98
CA PHE A 93 -4.98 -9.49 6.91
C PHE A 93 -3.74 -8.63 7.16
N SER A 94 -3.57 -8.12 8.39
CA SER A 94 -2.39 -7.33 8.77
C SER A 94 -1.10 -8.12 8.60
N PHE A 95 -1.11 -9.41 8.97
CA PHE A 95 0.05 -10.29 8.78
C PHE A 95 0.38 -10.48 7.29
N ILE A 96 -0.62 -10.75 6.47
CA ILE A 96 -0.46 -10.86 5.01
C ILE A 96 0.11 -9.55 4.43
N TYR A 97 -0.45 -8.41 4.80
CA TYR A 97 -0.01 -7.10 4.34
C TYR A 97 1.46 -6.83 4.70
N VAL A 98 1.83 -7.00 5.98
CA VAL A 98 3.21 -6.75 6.45
C VAL A 98 4.20 -7.71 5.80
N SER A 99 3.84 -8.99 5.65
CA SER A 99 4.67 -9.98 4.99
C SER A 99 4.94 -9.62 3.52
N ASN A 100 3.88 -9.21 2.79
CA ASN A 100 4.02 -8.77 1.41
C ASN A 100 4.88 -7.51 1.29
N LEU A 101 4.64 -6.51 2.14
CA LEU A 101 5.41 -5.27 2.15
C LEU A 101 6.90 -5.54 2.41
N LYS A 102 7.21 -6.42 3.36
CA LYS A 102 8.60 -6.82 3.68
C LYS A 102 9.26 -7.49 2.49
N GLN A 103 8.59 -8.45 1.85
CA GLN A 103 9.15 -9.16 0.70
C GLN A 103 9.32 -8.26 -0.52
N GLN A 104 8.36 -7.36 -0.76
CA GLN A 104 8.44 -6.38 -1.82
C GLN A 104 9.64 -5.43 -1.61
N ASN A 105 9.86 -4.99 -0.37
CA ASN A 105 11.01 -4.18 -0.01
C ASN A 105 12.33 -4.93 -0.19
N ASN A 106 12.44 -6.16 0.30
CA ASN A 106 13.65 -6.97 0.16
C ASN A 106 14.00 -7.21 -1.33
N THR A 107 12.98 -7.51 -2.15
CA THR A 107 13.16 -7.71 -3.59
C THR A 107 13.66 -6.42 -4.25
N PHE A 108 13.07 -5.28 -3.87
CA PHE A 108 13.50 -3.98 -4.36
C PHE A 108 14.96 -3.69 -3.99
N GLU A 109 15.35 -3.89 -2.74
CA GLU A 109 16.72 -3.64 -2.26
C GLU A 109 17.76 -4.48 -3.00
N VAL A 110 17.52 -5.79 -3.11
CA VAL A 110 18.45 -6.71 -3.77
C VAL A 110 18.60 -6.38 -5.25
N GLN A 111 17.49 -6.17 -5.97
CA GLN A 111 17.53 -5.90 -7.40
C GLN A 111 18.09 -4.50 -7.70
N SER A 112 17.79 -3.51 -6.86
CA SER A 112 18.37 -2.17 -6.97
C SER A 112 19.88 -2.18 -6.74
N ALA A 113 20.37 -2.95 -5.77
CA ALA A 113 21.81 -3.10 -5.55
C ALA A 113 22.51 -3.77 -6.75
N MET A 114 21.88 -4.81 -7.33
CA MET A 114 22.42 -5.47 -8.54
C MET A 114 22.46 -4.50 -9.74
N LEU A 115 21.38 -3.79 -10.00
CA LEU A 115 21.31 -2.80 -11.06
C LEU A 115 22.32 -1.66 -10.82
N GLY A 116 22.42 -1.18 -9.58
CA GLY A 116 23.37 -0.14 -9.19
C GLY A 116 24.83 -0.57 -9.46
N ASN A 117 25.19 -1.80 -9.15
CA ASN A 117 26.54 -2.33 -9.44
C ASN A 117 26.85 -2.34 -10.95
N SER A 118 25.87 -2.65 -11.79
CA SER A 118 26.05 -2.57 -13.25
C SER A 118 26.12 -1.12 -13.73
N LEU A 119 25.22 -0.28 -13.28
CA LEU A 119 25.17 1.12 -13.67
C LEU A 119 26.44 1.90 -13.26
N ASN A 120 27.05 1.55 -12.12
CA ASN A 120 28.30 2.17 -11.64
C ASN A 120 29.46 2.11 -12.65
N LYS A 121 29.43 1.14 -13.58
CA LYS A 121 30.45 1.01 -14.63
C LYS A 121 30.30 2.05 -15.75
N TYR A 122 29.09 2.58 -15.92
CA TYR A 122 28.70 3.39 -17.08
C TYR A 122 28.26 4.79 -16.71
N LEU A 123 27.87 5.03 -15.46
CA LEU A 123 27.54 6.36 -14.95
C LEU A 123 28.80 7.20 -14.80
N ASN A 124 28.71 8.47 -15.16
CA ASN A 124 29.75 9.46 -14.93
C ASN A 124 29.11 10.75 -14.42
N ASP A 125 29.90 11.63 -13.81
CA ASP A 125 29.43 12.87 -13.17
C ASP A 125 28.63 13.81 -14.08
N LYS A 126 28.72 13.62 -15.40
CA LYS A 126 28.03 14.45 -16.41
C LYS A 126 26.72 13.86 -16.90
N ASN A 127 26.49 12.56 -16.70
CA ASN A 127 25.30 11.89 -17.20
C ASN A 127 24.75 10.94 -16.13
N ASN A 128 23.75 11.41 -15.41
CA ASN A 128 23.05 10.68 -14.36
C ASN A 128 21.59 10.35 -14.72
N VAL A 129 21.20 10.53 -15.98
CA VAL A 129 19.87 10.15 -16.47
C VAL A 129 19.91 8.74 -17.02
N VAL A 130 19.00 7.90 -16.57
CA VAL A 130 18.83 6.52 -17.03
C VAL A 130 17.40 6.31 -17.49
N ASN A 131 17.24 5.92 -18.74
CA ASN A 131 15.93 5.57 -19.31
C ASN A 131 15.63 4.11 -19.00
N ILE A 132 14.47 3.80 -18.41
CA ILE A 132 14.11 2.46 -17.96
C ILE A 132 12.66 2.14 -18.32
N ASN A 133 12.39 0.93 -18.85
CA ASN A 133 11.04 0.53 -19.25
C ASN A 133 10.12 0.24 -18.06
N ARG A 134 10.66 -0.38 -17.05
CA ARG A 134 10.02 -0.60 -15.73
C ARG A 134 11.12 -0.61 -14.68
N PHE A 135 10.78 -0.36 -13.42
CA PHE A 135 11.81 -0.34 -12.39
C PHE A 135 12.35 -1.75 -12.11
N VAL A 136 12.13 -2.33 -10.97
CA VAL A 136 12.55 -3.72 -10.67
C VAL A 136 11.34 -4.64 -10.60
N ALA A 137 11.56 -5.95 -10.66
CA ALA A 137 10.46 -6.91 -10.59
C ALA A 137 9.76 -6.89 -9.23
N ASN A 138 8.48 -7.23 -9.22
CA ASN A 138 7.76 -7.48 -7.97
C ASN A 138 8.25 -8.77 -7.29
N SER A 139 8.03 -8.89 -6.00
CA SER A 139 8.28 -10.16 -5.32
C SER A 139 7.24 -11.21 -5.74
N PRO A 140 7.62 -12.49 -5.87
CA PRO A 140 6.65 -13.56 -6.19
C PRO A 140 5.50 -13.67 -5.18
N ILE A 141 5.77 -13.34 -3.90
CA ILE A 141 4.74 -13.33 -2.85
C ILE A 141 3.73 -12.21 -3.11
N TYR A 142 4.17 -11.03 -3.53
CA TYR A 142 3.28 -9.92 -3.90
C TYR A 142 2.41 -10.29 -5.11
N GLU A 143 3.00 -10.85 -6.16
CA GLU A 143 2.25 -11.29 -7.36
C GLU A 143 1.15 -12.30 -7.00
N ASN A 144 1.48 -13.31 -6.18
CA ASN A 144 0.52 -14.29 -5.72
C ASN A 144 -0.55 -13.66 -4.79
N ALA A 145 -0.14 -12.79 -3.88
CA ALA A 145 -1.08 -12.16 -2.95
C ALA A 145 -2.07 -11.23 -3.65
N THR A 146 -1.64 -10.48 -4.67
CA THR A 146 -2.51 -9.59 -5.45
C THR A 146 -3.50 -10.34 -6.32
N SER A 147 -3.15 -11.55 -6.77
CA SER A 147 -4.07 -12.41 -7.51
C SER A 147 -5.20 -12.95 -6.63
N VAL A 148 -4.92 -13.24 -5.35
CA VAL A 148 -5.90 -13.77 -4.39
C VAL A 148 -6.65 -12.65 -3.66
N TYR A 149 -5.96 -11.56 -3.35
CA TYR A 149 -6.47 -10.40 -2.61
C TYR A 149 -6.21 -9.12 -3.40
N PRO A 150 -7.06 -8.75 -4.36
CA PRO A 150 -6.84 -7.56 -5.21
C PRO A 150 -6.63 -6.26 -4.43
N MET A 151 -7.18 -6.14 -3.22
CA MET A 151 -6.98 -5.01 -2.33
C MET A 151 -5.49 -4.78 -1.96
N ILE A 152 -4.66 -5.82 -1.98
CA ILE A 152 -3.22 -5.70 -1.71
C ILE A 152 -2.54 -4.80 -2.76
N SER A 153 -2.95 -4.88 -4.03
CA SER A 153 -2.38 -4.06 -5.11
C SER A 153 -2.65 -2.56 -4.94
N SER A 154 -3.74 -2.19 -4.27
CA SER A 154 -4.02 -0.78 -3.97
C SER A 154 -3.31 -0.26 -2.71
N LEU A 155 -2.88 -1.17 -1.82
CA LEU A 155 -2.22 -0.82 -0.57
C LEU A 155 -0.69 -0.85 -0.65
N ILE A 156 -0.13 -1.68 -1.53
CA ILE A 156 1.32 -1.83 -1.71
C ILE A 156 1.68 -1.46 -3.14
N MET A 157 2.55 -0.47 -3.28
CA MET A 157 3.00 -0.03 -4.60
C MET A 157 3.84 -1.14 -5.28
N PRO A 158 3.57 -1.46 -6.56
CA PRO A 158 4.39 -2.39 -7.31
C PRO A 158 5.79 -1.81 -7.55
N ASN A 159 6.81 -2.66 -7.43
CA ASN A 159 8.20 -2.27 -7.68
C ASN A 159 8.50 -1.94 -9.16
N THR A 160 7.57 -2.28 -10.05
CA THR A 160 7.72 -2.05 -11.49
C THR A 160 7.47 -0.61 -11.92
N ASN A 161 6.84 0.20 -11.08
CA ASN A 161 6.51 1.58 -11.41
C ASN A 161 7.77 2.45 -11.51
N VAL A 162 7.88 3.22 -12.59
CA VAL A 162 8.90 4.26 -12.72
C VAL A 162 8.33 5.56 -12.16
N SER A 163 8.72 5.90 -10.95
CA SER A 163 8.22 7.06 -10.21
C SER A 163 9.32 7.73 -9.41
N TRP A 164 9.12 8.97 -9.02
CA TRP A 164 10.11 9.76 -8.28
C TRP A 164 10.48 9.14 -6.93
N ASP A 165 9.54 8.55 -6.23
CA ASP A 165 9.76 7.89 -4.94
C ASP A 165 10.58 6.60 -5.07
N MET A 166 10.38 5.82 -6.15
CA MET A 166 11.24 4.67 -6.46
C MET A 166 12.66 5.11 -6.83
N THR A 167 12.80 6.19 -7.59
CA THR A 167 14.11 6.83 -7.86
C THR A 167 14.81 7.24 -6.57
N MET A 168 14.10 7.93 -5.67
CA MET A 168 14.68 8.31 -4.37
C MET A 168 15.10 7.10 -3.54
N ARG A 169 14.28 6.04 -3.50
CA ARG A 169 14.65 4.80 -2.79
C ARG A 169 15.88 4.13 -3.40
N PHE A 170 15.95 4.04 -4.72
CA PHE A 170 17.13 3.51 -5.41
C PHE A 170 18.39 4.31 -5.04
N ASN A 171 18.33 5.63 -5.13
CA ASN A 171 19.45 6.51 -4.79
C ASN A 171 19.85 6.37 -3.31
N ALA A 172 18.90 6.18 -2.41
CA ALA A 172 19.18 5.96 -0.99
C ALA A 172 19.92 4.63 -0.74
N ILE A 173 19.58 3.55 -1.48
CA ILE A 173 20.20 2.23 -1.36
C ILE A 173 21.59 2.23 -2.00
N THR A 174 21.71 2.74 -3.22
CA THR A 174 22.94 2.66 -4.02
C THR A 174 23.93 3.80 -3.75
N LYS A 175 23.46 4.86 -3.07
CA LYS A 175 24.21 6.12 -2.85
C LYS A 175 24.52 6.88 -4.15
N PHE A 176 23.74 6.64 -5.20
CA PHE A 176 23.82 7.38 -6.45
C PHE A 176 22.91 8.60 -6.43
N ASN A 177 23.08 9.44 -7.43
CA ASN A 177 22.18 10.54 -7.75
C ASN A 177 21.72 10.39 -9.21
N VAL A 178 20.94 9.33 -9.46
CA VAL A 178 20.40 8.99 -10.78
C VAL A 178 18.97 9.49 -10.90
N ASP A 179 18.64 10.00 -12.08
CA ASP A 179 17.26 10.32 -12.46
C ASP A 179 16.75 9.29 -13.46
N PHE A 180 15.73 8.51 -13.06
CA PHE A 180 15.12 7.50 -13.92
C PHE A 180 13.96 8.09 -14.71
N LYS A 181 14.00 7.89 -16.03
CA LYS A 181 12.92 8.29 -16.95
C LYS A 181 12.27 7.07 -17.56
N PRO A 182 10.93 7.02 -17.63
CA PRO A 182 10.25 5.94 -18.32
C PRO A 182 10.50 5.99 -19.81
N PHE A 183 10.76 4.83 -20.44
CA PHE A 183 10.84 4.70 -21.89
C PHE A 183 10.20 3.41 -22.37
N ASP A 184 9.89 3.33 -23.67
CA ASP A 184 9.31 2.14 -24.27
C ASP A 184 10.41 1.21 -24.80
N ALA A 185 10.54 0.01 -24.21
CA ALA A 185 11.53 -0.99 -24.61
C ALA A 185 11.39 -1.47 -26.06
N THR A 186 10.21 -1.33 -26.67
CA THR A 186 9.98 -1.70 -28.08
C THR A 186 10.72 -0.79 -29.07
N THR A 187 11.19 0.37 -28.60
CA THR A 187 11.96 1.32 -29.43
C THR A 187 13.43 0.93 -29.58
N VAL A 188 13.90 -0.05 -28.81
CA VAL A 188 15.29 -0.53 -28.89
C VAL A 188 15.52 -1.20 -30.25
N ASN A 189 16.40 -0.65 -31.07
CA ASN A 189 16.75 -1.10 -32.39
C ASN A 189 18.29 -1.22 -32.56
N SER A 190 18.76 -1.41 -33.78
CA SER A 190 20.20 -1.55 -34.10
C SER A 190 21.07 -0.32 -33.79
N GLU A 191 20.46 0.85 -33.52
CA GLU A 191 21.19 2.06 -33.14
C GLU A 191 21.63 2.03 -31.66
N TYR A 192 21.00 1.17 -30.84
CA TYR A 192 21.34 1.00 -29.44
C TYR A 192 22.49 0.01 -29.29
N LYS A 193 23.60 0.48 -28.75
CA LYS A 193 24.75 -0.38 -28.47
C LYS A 193 24.53 -1.08 -27.12
N GLN A 194 24.46 -2.41 -27.15
CA GLN A 194 24.38 -3.21 -25.94
C GLN A 194 25.71 -3.19 -25.17
N LEU A 195 25.66 -2.80 -23.91
CA LEU A 195 26.80 -2.74 -23.00
C LEU A 195 26.91 -3.97 -22.09
N GLU A 196 25.76 -4.41 -21.58
CA GLU A 196 25.70 -5.54 -20.65
C GLU A 196 24.38 -6.30 -20.82
N THR A 197 24.40 -7.61 -20.68
CA THR A 197 23.22 -8.45 -20.62
C THR A 197 23.28 -9.34 -19.39
N THR A 198 22.17 -9.41 -18.67
CA THR A 198 21.98 -10.27 -17.50
C THR A 198 20.71 -11.08 -17.64
N LYS A 199 20.43 -11.95 -16.68
CA LYS A 199 19.12 -12.65 -16.63
C LYS A 199 17.96 -11.70 -16.31
N MET A 200 18.23 -10.55 -15.68
CA MET A 200 17.22 -9.64 -15.15
C MET A 200 17.02 -8.40 -16.02
N TYR A 201 18.07 -7.94 -16.70
CA TYR A 201 18.04 -6.73 -17.51
C TYR A 201 19.14 -6.71 -18.56
N ASP A 202 18.95 -5.88 -19.57
CA ASP A 202 19.95 -5.50 -20.54
C ASP A 202 20.23 -4.00 -20.41
N VAL A 203 21.51 -3.62 -20.54
CA VAL A 203 21.94 -2.21 -20.53
C VAL A 203 22.40 -1.83 -21.92
N TYR A 204 21.89 -0.72 -22.42
CA TYR A 204 22.22 -0.15 -23.72
C TYR A 204 22.69 1.29 -23.57
N THR A 205 23.38 1.77 -24.59
CA THR A 205 23.69 3.20 -24.74
C THR A 205 23.35 3.68 -26.15
N LYS A 206 22.83 4.90 -26.21
CA LYS A 206 22.58 5.64 -27.46
C LYS A 206 22.76 7.13 -27.15
N ASP A 207 23.48 7.88 -28.00
CA ASP A 207 23.69 9.32 -27.87
C ASP A 207 24.19 9.77 -26.47
N ASN A 208 25.09 8.98 -25.88
CA ASN A 208 25.58 9.15 -24.50
C ASN A 208 24.51 9.01 -23.39
N GLU A 209 23.30 8.56 -23.70
CA GLU A 209 22.29 8.21 -22.71
C GLU A 209 22.34 6.71 -22.39
N LEU A 210 21.95 6.35 -21.17
CA LEU A 210 21.83 4.97 -20.72
C LEU A 210 20.37 4.51 -20.77
N PHE A 211 20.16 3.30 -21.26
CA PHE A 211 18.87 2.65 -21.38
C PHE A 211 18.91 1.28 -20.71
N VAL A 212 18.00 1.01 -19.84
CA VAL A 212 17.87 -0.26 -19.13
C VAL A 212 16.55 -0.92 -19.52
N VAL A 213 16.64 -2.12 -20.08
CA VAL A 213 15.48 -2.96 -20.38
C VAL A 213 15.39 -4.06 -19.35
N MET A 214 14.46 -3.95 -18.42
CA MET A 214 14.15 -4.99 -17.44
C MET A 214 13.34 -6.10 -18.13
N LYS A 215 13.74 -7.36 -17.91
CA LYS A 215 13.16 -8.58 -18.52
C LYS A 215 11.97 -9.11 -17.73
#